data_cb7bf44fb7670943b3557fc9661b2119
#
_entry.id   cb7bf44fb7670943b3557fc9661b2119
#
_cell.length_a   1.000
_cell.length_b   1.000
_cell.length_c   1.000
_cell.angle_alpha   90.00
_cell.angle_beta   90.00
_cell.angle_gamma   90.00
#
_symmetry.space_group_name_H-M   'P 1'
#
loop_
_entity.id
_entity.type
_entity.pdbx_description
1 polymer ?
#
loop_
_entity_poly.entity_id
_entity_poly.type
_entity_poly.pdbx_seq_one_letter_code
_entity_poly.pdbx_strand_id
1 'polypeptide(L)'
;MRWGGIFDIDGKKIQVEEEQLRTQAPGFWDDQKKAEAQMKLVKDLQKWIDDYNEVKTLADELELSFDFYKEELVTEGDVDAAYAKASEAVEALELKNMLRDEADQMACVLKINSGAGGTESQDWASMLMRMYLRYAEMNGYKATIANLQEGDEAGIKTCTINIEGDFAYGYLKGE
;
A
#
# COMPACT_ATOMS: atom_id res chain seq x y z
N MET A 1 -21.70 -6.85 11.86
CA MET A 1 -21.05 -5.54 11.62
C MET A 1 -21.21 -5.12 10.15
N ARG A 2 -21.60 -3.85 9.87
CA ARG A 2 -21.90 -3.37 8.49
C ARG A 2 -20.65 -2.85 7.74
N TRP A 3 -19.49 -3.42 7.96
CA TRP A 3 -18.23 -2.98 7.34
C TRP A 3 -18.17 -3.28 5.83
N GLY A 4 -18.78 -4.38 5.37
CA GLY A 4 -18.81 -4.73 3.95
C GLY A 4 -19.45 -3.66 3.05
N GLY A 5 -20.36 -2.85 3.59
CA GLY A 5 -21.00 -1.75 2.84
C GLY A 5 -20.09 -0.52 2.65
N ILE A 6 -19.13 -0.28 3.57
CA ILE A 6 -18.19 0.85 3.45
C ILE A 6 -17.16 0.59 2.34
N PHE A 7 -16.74 -0.66 2.20
CA PHE A 7 -15.72 -1.08 1.22
C PHE A 7 -16.34 -1.63 -0.08
N ASP A 8 -17.69 -1.72 -0.16
CA ASP A 8 -18.44 -2.27 -1.30
C ASP A 8 -17.90 -3.63 -1.78
N ILE A 9 -17.62 -4.52 -0.83
CA ILE A 9 -17.00 -5.83 -1.12
C ILE A 9 -17.91 -6.71 -1.97
N ASP A 10 -19.22 -6.67 -1.74
CA ASP A 10 -20.16 -7.48 -2.53
C ASP A 10 -20.23 -7.00 -3.99
N GLY A 11 -20.23 -5.67 -4.20
CA GLY A 11 -20.12 -5.08 -5.53
C GLY A 11 -18.79 -5.47 -6.23
N LYS A 12 -17.68 -5.41 -5.50
CA LYS A 12 -16.38 -5.82 -6.04
C LYS A 12 -16.30 -7.32 -6.41
N LYS A 13 -16.94 -8.20 -5.64
CA LYS A 13 -17.00 -9.64 -5.97
C LYS A 13 -17.75 -9.87 -7.29
N ILE A 14 -18.91 -9.22 -7.45
CA ILE A 14 -19.70 -9.29 -8.69
C ILE A 14 -18.85 -8.76 -9.85
N GLN A 15 -18.20 -7.62 -9.65
CA GLN A 15 -17.34 -7.03 -10.68
C GLN A 15 -16.17 -7.95 -11.07
N VAL A 16 -15.52 -8.61 -10.11
CA VAL A 16 -14.46 -9.59 -10.41
C VAL A 16 -15.00 -10.74 -11.27
N GLU A 17 -16.16 -11.28 -10.92
CA GLU A 17 -16.77 -12.36 -11.71
C GLU A 17 -17.08 -11.91 -13.14
N GLU A 18 -17.67 -10.72 -13.31
CA GLU A 18 -17.98 -10.17 -14.64
C GLU A 18 -16.72 -9.92 -15.47
N GLU A 19 -15.69 -9.31 -14.85
CA GLU A 19 -14.44 -9.00 -15.54
C GLU A 19 -13.63 -10.28 -15.86
N GLN A 20 -13.68 -11.30 -15.01
CA GLN A 20 -13.10 -12.62 -15.30
C GLN A 20 -13.83 -13.31 -16.46
N LEU A 21 -15.16 -13.23 -16.55
CA LEU A 21 -15.90 -13.79 -17.68
C LEU A 21 -15.49 -13.12 -19.01
N ARG A 22 -15.18 -11.83 -19.01
CA ARG A 22 -14.68 -11.11 -20.20
C ARG A 22 -13.34 -11.67 -20.69
N THR A 23 -12.48 -12.16 -19.79
CA THR A 23 -11.19 -12.74 -20.18
C THR A 23 -11.33 -14.06 -20.93
N GLN A 24 -12.50 -14.71 -20.84
CA GLN A 24 -12.80 -15.98 -21.51
C GLN A 24 -13.42 -15.78 -22.90
N ALA A 25 -13.70 -14.52 -23.30
CA ALA A 25 -14.32 -14.24 -24.59
C ALA A 25 -13.36 -14.59 -25.76
N PRO A 26 -13.89 -15.12 -26.88
CA PRO A 26 -13.08 -15.37 -28.08
C PRO A 26 -12.39 -14.07 -28.55
N GLY A 27 -11.10 -14.14 -28.86
CA GLY A 27 -10.32 -12.98 -29.31
C GLY A 27 -9.84 -12.06 -28.19
N PHE A 28 -10.09 -12.36 -26.91
CA PHE A 28 -9.62 -11.53 -25.79
C PHE A 28 -8.08 -11.33 -25.81
N TRP A 29 -7.35 -12.36 -26.17
CA TRP A 29 -5.88 -12.36 -26.18
C TRP A 29 -5.26 -11.78 -27.45
N ASP A 30 -6.08 -11.39 -28.45
CA ASP A 30 -5.59 -10.82 -29.72
C ASP A 30 -5.03 -9.41 -29.52
N ASP A 31 -5.49 -8.67 -28.51
CA ASP A 31 -4.97 -7.35 -28.14
C ASP A 31 -4.28 -7.43 -26.77
N GLN A 32 -2.98 -7.64 -26.80
CA GLN A 32 -2.16 -7.83 -25.58
C GLN A 32 -2.31 -6.66 -24.58
N LYS A 33 -2.35 -5.40 -25.07
CA LYS A 33 -2.45 -4.24 -24.17
C LYS A 33 -3.78 -4.19 -23.42
N LYS A 34 -4.87 -4.52 -24.11
CA LYS A 34 -6.20 -4.59 -23.47
C LYS A 34 -6.28 -5.77 -22.52
N ALA A 35 -5.71 -6.91 -22.89
CA ALA A 35 -5.67 -8.08 -22.03
C ALA A 35 -4.87 -7.80 -20.73
N GLU A 36 -3.70 -7.17 -20.82
CA GLU A 36 -2.90 -6.77 -19.66
C GLU A 36 -3.65 -5.78 -18.74
N ALA A 37 -4.29 -4.76 -19.32
CA ALA A 37 -5.08 -3.79 -18.55
C ALA A 37 -6.26 -4.46 -17.82
N GLN A 38 -6.95 -5.37 -18.51
CA GLN A 38 -8.06 -6.13 -17.94
C GLN A 38 -7.62 -7.05 -16.81
N MET A 39 -6.52 -7.79 -17.01
CA MET A 39 -5.96 -8.65 -15.98
C MET A 39 -5.47 -7.87 -14.76
N LYS A 40 -4.92 -6.67 -14.98
CA LYS A 40 -4.54 -5.78 -13.88
C LYS A 40 -5.78 -5.36 -13.08
N LEU A 41 -6.86 -4.94 -13.74
CA LEU A 41 -8.11 -4.56 -13.09
C LEU A 41 -8.67 -5.71 -12.23
N VAL A 42 -8.73 -6.92 -12.77
CA VAL A 42 -9.19 -8.11 -12.03
C VAL A 42 -8.31 -8.36 -10.80
N LYS A 43 -6.99 -8.28 -10.97
CA LYS A 43 -6.04 -8.45 -9.87
C LYS A 43 -6.20 -7.40 -8.77
N ASP A 44 -6.39 -6.14 -9.14
CA ASP A 44 -6.55 -5.04 -8.19
C ASP A 44 -7.87 -5.17 -7.39
N LEU A 45 -8.96 -5.55 -8.06
CA LEU A 45 -10.23 -5.86 -7.41
C LEU A 45 -10.13 -7.05 -6.47
N GLN A 46 -9.46 -8.13 -6.91
CA GLN A 46 -9.26 -9.33 -6.09
C GLN A 46 -8.43 -9.00 -4.84
N LYS A 47 -7.38 -8.19 -4.98
CA LYS A 47 -6.56 -7.76 -3.85
C LYS A 47 -7.36 -7.01 -2.78
N TRP A 48 -8.35 -6.19 -3.18
CA TRP A 48 -9.26 -5.54 -2.24
C TRP A 48 -10.11 -6.54 -1.46
N ILE A 49 -10.61 -7.58 -2.13
CA ILE A 49 -11.40 -8.64 -1.51
C ILE A 49 -10.53 -9.44 -0.54
N ASP A 50 -9.30 -9.74 -0.93
CA ASP A 50 -8.35 -10.52 -0.12
C ASP A 50 -7.94 -9.73 1.13
N ASP A 51 -7.58 -8.45 1.00
CA ASP A 51 -7.25 -7.56 2.12
C ASP A 51 -8.43 -7.44 3.12
N TYR A 52 -9.66 -7.32 2.61
CA TYR A 52 -10.84 -7.31 3.48
C TYR A 52 -11.07 -8.65 4.19
N ASN A 53 -10.89 -9.77 3.50
CA ASN A 53 -11.05 -11.09 4.10
C ASN A 53 -9.99 -11.35 5.17
N GLU A 54 -8.76 -10.86 4.98
CA GLU A 54 -7.70 -10.91 5.98
C GLU A 54 -8.11 -10.16 7.25
N VAL A 55 -8.56 -8.91 7.12
CA VAL A 55 -9.06 -8.10 8.26
C VAL A 55 -10.21 -8.80 8.96
N LYS A 56 -11.13 -9.38 8.19
CA LYS A 56 -12.26 -10.14 8.78
C LYS A 56 -11.77 -11.35 9.56
N THR A 57 -10.83 -12.11 9.01
CA THR A 57 -10.24 -13.30 9.69
C THR A 57 -9.57 -12.89 10.99
N LEU A 58 -8.79 -11.81 11.01
CA LEU A 58 -8.12 -11.30 12.20
C LEU A 58 -9.13 -10.81 13.25
N ALA A 59 -10.25 -10.24 12.84
CA ALA A 59 -11.31 -9.85 13.74
C ALA A 59 -12.03 -11.07 14.36
N ASP A 60 -12.30 -12.10 13.56
CA ASP A 60 -12.89 -13.37 14.03
C ASP A 60 -11.92 -14.10 14.98
N GLU A 61 -10.61 -14.09 14.71
CA GLU A 61 -9.56 -14.64 15.58
C GLU A 61 -9.48 -13.88 16.92
N LEU A 62 -9.60 -12.55 16.89
CA LEU A 62 -9.63 -11.74 18.11
C LEU A 62 -10.87 -12.08 18.97
N GLU A 63 -12.05 -12.22 18.36
CA GLU A 63 -13.27 -12.61 19.07
C GLU A 63 -13.10 -13.98 19.73
N LEU A 64 -12.53 -14.94 19.00
CA LEU A 64 -12.24 -16.29 19.51
C LEU A 64 -11.20 -16.26 20.64
N SER A 65 -10.14 -15.47 20.50
CA SER A 65 -9.11 -15.29 21.55
C SER A 65 -9.73 -14.73 22.83
N PHE A 66 -10.65 -13.77 22.70
CA PHE A 66 -11.35 -13.19 23.83
C PHE A 66 -12.30 -14.20 24.54
N ASP A 67 -12.96 -15.09 23.80
CA ASP A 67 -13.79 -16.14 24.37
C ASP A 67 -12.92 -17.18 25.08
N PHE A 68 -11.77 -17.56 24.53
CA PHE A 68 -10.81 -18.44 25.24
C PHE A 68 -10.22 -17.79 26.50
N TYR A 69 -10.03 -16.48 26.51
CA TYR A 69 -9.60 -15.76 27.71
C TYR A 69 -10.63 -15.84 28.83
N LYS A 70 -11.92 -15.74 28.52
CA LYS A 70 -13.00 -15.91 29.52
C LYS A 70 -13.05 -17.33 30.12
N GLU A 71 -12.59 -18.31 29.34
CA GLU A 71 -12.49 -19.71 29.76
C GLU A 71 -11.11 -20.04 30.40
N GLU A 72 -10.27 -19.03 30.62
CA GLU A 72 -8.91 -19.16 31.19
C GLU A 72 -7.95 -20.04 30.34
N LEU A 73 -8.22 -20.21 29.05
CA LEU A 73 -7.42 -21.04 28.14
C LEU A 73 -6.24 -20.29 27.50
N VAL A 74 -6.30 -18.96 27.49
CA VAL A 74 -5.23 -18.09 26.97
C VAL A 74 -4.99 -16.93 27.94
N THR A 75 -3.86 -16.24 27.80
CA THR A 75 -3.48 -15.11 28.65
C THR A 75 -4.01 -13.78 28.09
N GLU A 76 -4.06 -12.73 28.93
CA GLU A 76 -4.37 -11.37 28.50
C GLU A 76 -3.40 -10.90 27.40
N GLY A 77 -2.10 -11.26 27.51
CA GLY A 77 -1.11 -10.93 26.50
C GLY A 77 -1.38 -11.54 25.12
N ASP A 78 -2.04 -12.72 25.07
CA ASP A 78 -2.43 -13.33 23.80
C ASP A 78 -3.58 -12.55 23.13
N VAL A 79 -4.53 -12.06 23.95
CA VAL A 79 -5.63 -11.20 23.46
C VAL A 79 -5.10 -9.85 22.98
N ASP A 80 -4.19 -9.23 23.74
CA ASP A 80 -3.55 -7.97 23.35
C ASP A 80 -2.78 -8.09 22.04
N ALA A 81 -2.07 -9.21 21.84
CA ALA A 81 -1.35 -9.48 20.60
C ALA A 81 -2.31 -9.66 19.40
N ALA A 82 -3.43 -10.37 19.60
CA ALA A 82 -4.48 -10.51 18.59
C ALA A 82 -5.14 -9.17 18.25
N TYR A 83 -5.42 -8.35 19.30
CA TYR A 83 -5.96 -6.99 19.11
C TYR A 83 -5.02 -6.09 18.33
N ALA A 84 -3.73 -6.09 18.66
CA ALA A 84 -2.74 -5.27 17.95
C ALA A 84 -2.68 -5.61 16.46
N LYS A 85 -2.68 -6.91 16.10
CA LYS A 85 -2.70 -7.37 14.71
C LYS A 85 -3.97 -6.93 13.97
N ALA A 86 -5.12 -7.13 14.60
CA ALA A 86 -6.40 -6.76 14.00
C ALA A 86 -6.50 -5.24 13.80
N SER A 87 -6.06 -4.44 14.79
CA SER A 87 -6.05 -2.97 14.71
C SER A 87 -5.16 -2.48 13.59
N GLU A 88 -3.93 -2.98 13.47
CA GLU A 88 -2.99 -2.62 12.42
C GLU A 88 -3.56 -2.93 11.03
N ALA A 89 -4.17 -4.11 10.85
CA ALA A 89 -4.77 -4.50 9.58
C ALA A 89 -5.98 -3.63 9.21
N VAL A 90 -6.82 -3.25 10.18
CA VAL A 90 -7.95 -2.32 9.98
C VAL A 90 -7.45 -0.95 9.56
N GLU A 91 -6.48 -0.39 10.29
CA GLU A 91 -5.90 0.93 9.99
C GLU A 91 -5.29 0.97 8.58
N ALA A 92 -4.57 -0.10 8.19
CA ALA A 92 -4.00 -0.21 6.85
C ALA A 92 -5.09 -0.24 5.75
N LEU A 93 -6.18 -0.99 5.97
CA LEU A 93 -7.29 -1.06 5.02
C LEU A 93 -8.08 0.26 4.93
N GLU A 94 -8.27 0.95 6.06
CA GLU A 94 -8.91 2.26 6.10
C GLU A 94 -8.08 3.32 5.37
N LEU A 95 -6.76 3.34 5.61
CA LEU A 95 -5.84 4.24 4.91
C LEU A 95 -5.88 3.99 3.40
N LYS A 96 -5.82 2.72 2.98
CA LYS A 96 -5.96 2.36 1.56
C LYS A 96 -7.30 2.82 0.98
N ASN A 97 -8.40 2.74 1.75
CA ASN A 97 -9.72 3.18 1.31
C ASN A 97 -9.83 4.72 1.18
N MET A 98 -8.97 5.49 1.84
CA MET A 98 -8.88 6.95 1.69
C MET A 98 -8.22 7.35 0.37
N LEU A 99 -7.37 6.48 -0.19
CA LEU A 99 -6.65 6.69 -1.45
C LEU A 99 -7.52 6.29 -2.64
N ARG A 100 -8.47 7.18 -3.02
CA ARG A 100 -9.53 6.88 -4.02
C ARG A 100 -9.27 7.52 -5.38
N ASP A 101 -8.34 8.47 -5.46
CA ASP A 101 -8.02 9.14 -6.70
C ASP A 101 -7.26 8.18 -7.64
N GLU A 102 -7.54 8.25 -8.93
CA GLU A 102 -6.84 7.44 -9.93
C GLU A 102 -5.31 7.65 -9.86
N ALA A 103 -4.89 8.87 -9.57
CA ALA A 103 -3.48 9.21 -9.37
C ALA A 103 -2.85 8.49 -8.16
N ASP A 104 -3.63 8.19 -7.11
CA ASP A 104 -3.12 7.56 -5.90
C ASP A 104 -2.52 6.17 -6.15
N GLN A 105 -3.01 5.47 -7.18
CA GLN A 105 -2.55 4.13 -7.55
C GLN A 105 -1.25 4.13 -8.34
N MET A 106 -0.76 5.32 -8.73
CA MET A 106 0.40 5.45 -9.61
C MET A 106 1.72 5.31 -8.85
N ALA A 107 2.79 5.08 -9.64
CA ALA A 107 4.16 5.23 -9.19
C ALA A 107 4.44 6.70 -8.81
N CYS A 108 5.42 6.92 -7.94
CA CYS A 108 5.80 8.23 -7.45
C CYS A 108 7.18 8.65 -7.97
N VAL A 109 7.30 9.94 -8.27
CA VAL A 109 8.60 10.59 -8.50
C VAL A 109 8.82 11.57 -7.35
N LEU A 110 9.69 11.21 -6.41
CA LEU A 110 10.04 12.02 -5.26
C LEU A 110 11.27 12.86 -5.57
N LYS A 111 11.17 14.18 -5.38
CA LYS A 111 12.29 15.11 -5.56
C LYS A 111 12.63 15.78 -4.24
N ILE A 112 13.88 15.66 -3.83
CA ILE A 112 14.44 16.29 -2.63
C ILE A 112 15.40 17.38 -3.05
N ASN A 113 15.25 18.59 -2.48
CA ASN A 113 16.16 19.72 -2.71
C ASN A 113 16.59 20.28 -1.35
N SER A 114 17.89 20.50 -1.18
CA SER A 114 18.42 21.10 0.05
C SER A 114 18.08 22.59 0.22
N GLY A 115 17.65 23.24 -0.86
CA GLY A 115 17.41 24.68 -0.83
C GLY A 115 18.69 25.50 -0.67
N ALA A 116 18.57 26.68 -0.05
CA ALA A 116 19.68 27.64 0.13
C ALA A 116 20.38 27.53 1.51
N GLY A 117 20.16 26.46 2.26
CA GLY A 117 20.58 26.35 3.68
C GLY A 117 22.03 25.93 3.91
N GLY A 118 22.89 25.81 2.90
CA GLY A 118 24.30 25.42 3.06
C GLY A 118 24.49 23.93 3.40
N THR A 119 25.64 23.59 4.00
CA THR A 119 26.09 22.22 4.25
C THR A 119 25.11 21.43 5.12
N GLU A 120 24.58 22.03 6.19
CA GLU A 120 23.61 21.34 7.09
C GLU A 120 22.32 20.95 6.38
N SER A 121 21.81 21.78 5.47
CA SER A 121 20.63 21.43 4.69
C SER A 121 20.91 20.36 3.65
N GLN A 122 22.14 20.30 3.13
CA GLN A 122 22.59 19.25 2.22
C GLN A 122 22.71 17.91 2.94
N ASP A 123 23.20 17.92 4.17
CA ASP A 123 23.24 16.72 5.03
C ASP A 123 21.84 16.25 5.39
N TRP A 124 20.94 17.18 5.75
CA TRP A 124 19.54 16.86 6.00
C TRP A 124 18.87 16.23 4.78
N ALA A 125 19.07 16.79 3.59
CA ALA A 125 18.55 16.22 2.34
C ALA A 125 19.08 14.80 2.08
N SER A 126 20.35 14.53 2.42
CA SER A 126 20.94 13.19 2.35
C SER A 126 20.28 12.22 3.35
N MET A 127 19.94 12.67 4.54
CA MET A 127 19.21 11.86 5.53
C MET A 127 17.81 11.53 5.03
N LEU A 128 17.07 12.51 4.48
CA LEU A 128 15.75 12.29 3.89
C LEU A 128 15.81 11.30 2.71
N MET A 129 16.79 11.43 1.82
CA MET A 129 17.00 10.47 0.72
C MET A 129 17.11 9.03 1.26
N ARG A 130 17.96 8.82 2.28
CA ARG A 130 18.12 7.49 2.89
C ARG A 130 16.84 7.00 3.55
N MET A 131 16.10 7.90 4.22
CA MET A 131 14.81 7.58 4.85
C MET A 131 13.80 7.07 3.81
N TYR A 132 13.62 7.77 2.69
CA TYR A 132 12.68 7.36 1.65
C TYR A 132 13.11 6.11 0.88
N LEU A 133 14.41 5.92 0.67
CA LEU A 133 14.90 4.66 0.10
C LEU A 133 14.62 3.47 1.03
N ARG A 134 14.82 3.67 2.34
CA ARG A 134 14.50 2.66 3.35
C ARG A 134 13.00 2.39 3.45
N TYR A 135 12.18 3.43 3.41
CA TYR A 135 10.73 3.31 3.36
C TYR A 135 10.29 2.48 2.16
N ALA A 136 10.84 2.76 0.98
CA ALA A 136 10.52 2.01 -0.23
C ALA A 136 10.90 0.52 -0.08
N GLU A 137 12.08 0.22 0.46
CA GLU A 137 12.52 -1.16 0.73
C GLU A 137 11.57 -1.89 1.69
N MET A 138 11.20 -1.24 2.81
CA MET A 138 10.32 -1.84 3.82
C MET A 138 8.91 -2.12 3.29
N ASN A 139 8.42 -1.32 2.34
CA ASN A 139 7.11 -1.49 1.72
C ASN A 139 7.15 -2.33 0.42
N GLY A 140 8.30 -2.92 0.08
CA GLY A 140 8.46 -3.76 -1.12
C GLY A 140 8.37 -2.97 -2.42
N TYR A 141 8.58 -1.65 -2.39
CA TYR A 141 8.64 -0.81 -3.57
C TYR A 141 9.99 -0.89 -4.24
N LYS A 142 10.00 -0.78 -5.56
CA LYS A 142 11.24 -0.64 -6.33
C LYS A 142 11.61 0.83 -6.40
N ALA A 143 12.68 1.23 -5.71
CA ALA A 143 13.22 2.58 -5.74
C ALA A 143 14.46 2.67 -6.63
N THR A 144 14.52 3.70 -7.49
CA THR A 144 15.66 3.95 -8.37
C THR A 144 16.00 5.43 -8.32
N ILE A 145 17.25 5.76 -8.02
CA ILE A 145 17.75 7.14 -8.07
C ILE A 145 17.91 7.53 -9.56
N ALA A 146 17.04 8.42 -10.04
CA ALA A 146 17.06 8.90 -11.41
C ALA A 146 18.05 10.06 -11.60
N ASN A 147 18.23 10.88 -10.56
CA ASN A 147 19.21 11.97 -10.58
C ASN A 147 19.73 12.20 -9.15
N LEU A 148 21.03 12.48 -9.04
CA LEU A 148 21.70 12.80 -7.78
C LEU A 148 22.73 13.88 -8.05
N GLN A 149 22.64 14.97 -7.30
CA GLN A 149 23.65 16.02 -7.26
C GLN A 149 24.21 16.11 -5.84
N GLU A 150 25.46 15.78 -5.69
CA GLU A 150 26.18 15.87 -4.41
C GLU A 150 26.34 17.33 -3.95
N GLY A 151 26.50 17.51 -2.66
CA GLY A 151 26.85 18.77 -2.05
C GLY A 151 28.29 19.15 -2.34
N ASP A 152 28.65 20.41 -2.08
CA ASP A 152 30.01 20.90 -2.34
C ASP A 152 31.03 20.33 -1.34
N GLU A 153 30.62 20.15 -0.09
CA GLU A 153 31.46 19.64 1.00
C GLU A 153 30.91 18.35 1.59
N ALA A 154 29.59 18.25 1.74
CA ALA A 154 28.89 17.08 2.28
C ALA A 154 27.44 17.04 1.83
N GLY A 155 26.77 15.90 2.01
CA GLY A 155 25.36 15.73 1.71
C GLY A 155 24.99 15.83 0.24
N ILE A 156 23.78 16.23 -0.08
CA ILE A 156 23.24 16.33 -1.44
C ILE A 156 22.54 17.68 -1.68
N LYS A 157 22.68 18.24 -2.88
CA LYS A 157 21.93 19.41 -3.32
C LYS A 157 20.53 19.05 -3.79
N THR A 158 20.44 18.00 -4.59
CA THR A 158 19.16 17.47 -5.11
C THR A 158 19.25 15.98 -5.36
N CYS A 159 18.12 15.32 -5.16
CA CYS A 159 17.94 13.93 -5.52
C CYS A 159 16.55 13.73 -6.13
N THR A 160 16.45 12.90 -7.16
CA THR A 160 15.18 12.45 -7.73
C THR A 160 15.13 10.93 -7.65
N ILE A 161 14.10 10.42 -6.99
CA ILE A 161 13.89 8.99 -6.78
C ILE A 161 12.60 8.58 -7.49
N ASN A 162 12.67 7.61 -8.39
CA ASN A 162 11.50 6.94 -8.94
C ASN A 162 11.12 5.79 -8.01
N ILE A 163 9.90 5.78 -7.51
CA ILE A 163 9.38 4.76 -6.59
C ILE A 163 8.22 4.06 -7.29
N GLU A 164 8.43 2.80 -7.66
CA GLU A 164 7.46 1.96 -8.37
C GLU A 164 6.81 1.00 -7.37
N GLY A 165 5.49 1.02 -7.30
CA GLY A 165 4.69 0.13 -6.46
C GLY A 165 3.25 0.61 -6.37
N ASP A 166 2.37 -0.26 -5.88
CA ASP A 166 0.95 0.04 -5.76
C ASP A 166 0.74 1.15 -4.72
N PHE A 167 0.01 2.20 -5.12
CA PHE A 167 -0.29 3.36 -4.28
C PHE A 167 0.94 4.17 -3.81
N ALA A 168 2.10 4.02 -4.45
CA ALA A 168 3.30 4.74 -4.05
C ALA A 168 3.10 6.26 -4.04
N TYR A 169 2.41 6.81 -5.05
CA TYR A 169 2.06 8.23 -5.09
C TYR A 169 1.06 8.60 -3.99
N GLY A 170 0.02 7.80 -3.79
CA GLY A 170 -1.01 8.07 -2.79
C GLY A 170 -0.45 8.21 -1.37
N TYR A 171 0.48 7.34 -0.99
CA TYR A 171 1.13 7.40 0.32
C TYR A 171 2.13 8.55 0.47
N LEU A 172 2.77 8.95 -0.63
CA LEU A 172 3.85 9.94 -0.60
C LEU A 172 3.43 11.35 -1.03
N LYS A 173 2.21 11.56 -1.56
CA LYS A 173 1.76 12.87 -2.05
C LYS A 173 1.62 13.95 -0.97
N GLY A 174 1.59 13.56 0.28
CA GLY A 174 1.48 14.48 1.43
C GLY A 174 2.81 14.97 1.99
N GLU A 175 3.94 14.48 1.44
CA GLU A 175 5.29 14.75 1.92
C GLU A 175 5.92 16.04 1.36
#